data_d21dc38ed3333c8863987b84eae00b3d
#
_entry.id   d21dc38ed3333c8863987b84eae00b3d
#
_cell.length_a   1.000
_cell.length_b   1.000
_cell.length_c   1.000
_cell.angle_alpha   90.00
_cell.angle_beta   90.00
_cell.angle_gamma   90.00
#
_symmetry.space_group_name_H-M   'P 1'
#
loop_
_entity.id
_entity.type
_entity.pdbx_description
1 polymer ?
#
loop_
_entity_poly.entity_id
_entity_poly.type
_entity_poly.pdbx_seq_one_letter_code
_entity_poly.pdbx_strand_id
1 'polypeptide(L)'
;MPPPMSFETAATPEAAIDRLERLYEEARGALRSDLQRFFETGEPPTPEQRERYRYPMLRVSYEPSKLPAATRRGYAKFAAPGIYSTTVTQPAEFRSYLLDQLKPLVAEYGAMIETGISQQEIPYPYALEGGDELGRGKITAAELARYFPTPLLALVGDEIADGTFDIVEGEPRPLSLFDAVRVDYSLRRLVHYTGTDWRAVQPWVLLTNYHRYVDQFVRLGLAEIEAGTAEALVAPGGIRIDRDGVDVSAAERVMSAPWHRFQMPAYHLIRKDGDGVTLVNIGVGPSNAKNITDHLAVLRPNCWLMVGHCGGLRQTQIIGDYVLAHAYLRQDGILDELVPPDIPIPALAEVQVALQQAAADITGEKGDTLKQRLRTGTVVTQDDRNWELRWTKERRRINLSRAIAVDMESGTIAAQGYRLRVPYGTLLCVSDKPLHGEIKLPGAANAFYERAVGEHLRIGLDALKKLKETGSAIHSRKLRSFDEPPFR
;
A
#
# COMPACT_ATOMS: atom_id res chain seq x y z
N MET A 1 -12.90 36.67 7.39
CA MET A 1 -11.87 36.11 6.48
C MET A 1 -10.89 35.32 7.33
N PRO A 2 -10.54 34.10 6.98
CA PRO A 2 -9.47 33.41 7.68
C PRO A 2 -8.19 34.26 7.59
N PRO A 3 -7.29 34.21 8.60
CA PRO A 3 -6.03 34.94 8.55
C PRO A 3 -5.20 34.49 7.35
N PRO A 4 -4.42 35.39 6.72
CA PRO A 4 -3.57 35.03 5.62
C PRO A 4 -2.60 33.94 6.05
N MET A 5 -2.44 32.89 5.23
CA MET A 5 -1.47 31.82 5.49
C MET A 5 -0.05 32.42 5.51
N SER A 6 0.62 32.33 6.65
CA SER A 6 2.02 32.74 6.77
C SER A 6 2.91 31.54 6.47
N PHE A 7 3.80 31.68 5.50
CA PHE A 7 4.83 30.70 5.18
C PHE A 7 6.20 31.20 5.60
N GLU A 8 7.04 30.29 6.05
CA GLU A 8 8.44 30.57 6.33
C GLU A 8 9.31 29.68 5.43
N THR A 9 10.30 30.29 4.83
CA THR A 9 11.28 29.59 3.99
C THR A 9 12.21 28.75 4.87
N ALA A 10 12.40 27.50 4.49
CA ALA A 10 13.33 26.59 5.14
C ALA A 10 14.67 26.57 4.39
N ALA A 11 15.78 26.63 5.13
CA ALA A 11 17.11 26.59 4.55
C ALA A 11 17.51 25.22 3.98
N THR A 12 16.97 24.15 4.54
CA THR A 12 17.23 22.75 4.12
C THR A 12 15.96 21.91 4.20
N PRO A 13 15.91 20.78 3.47
CA PRO A 13 14.82 19.80 3.62
C PRO A 13 14.61 19.33 5.07
N GLU A 14 15.70 19.11 5.80
CA GLU A 14 15.65 18.70 7.20
C GLU A 14 14.98 19.77 8.07
N ALA A 15 15.37 21.03 7.94
CA ALA A 15 14.77 22.14 8.69
C ALA A 15 13.27 22.32 8.37
N ALA A 16 12.88 22.08 7.11
CA ALA A 16 11.47 22.10 6.72
C ALA A 16 10.68 21.02 7.47
N ILE A 17 11.19 19.79 7.51
CA ILE A 17 10.52 18.67 8.18
C ILE A 17 10.46 18.88 9.69
N ASP A 18 11.56 19.33 10.32
CA ASP A 18 11.60 19.64 11.75
C ASP A 18 10.52 20.69 12.12
N ARG A 19 10.27 21.65 11.23
CA ARG A 19 9.21 22.64 11.44
C ARG A 19 7.82 22.04 11.24
N LEU A 20 7.62 21.21 10.21
CA LEU A 20 6.36 20.50 10.01
C LEU A 20 6.02 19.62 11.21
N GLU A 21 7.01 18.94 11.80
CA GLU A 21 6.84 18.12 13.02
C GLU A 21 6.34 18.99 14.19
N ARG A 22 6.97 20.11 14.46
CA ARG A 22 6.54 21.03 15.53
C ARG A 22 5.11 21.52 15.30
N LEU A 23 4.81 22.02 14.10
CA LEU A 23 3.47 22.53 13.77
C LEU A 23 2.39 21.45 13.91
N TYR A 24 2.70 20.22 13.48
CA TYR A 24 1.77 19.10 13.60
C TYR A 24 1.53 18.70 15.06
N GLU A 25 2.59 18.57 15.86
CA GLU A 25 2.47 18.19 17.27
C GLU A 25 1.78 19.27 18.12
N GLU A 26 2.03 20.55 17.83
CA GLU A 26 1.33 21.67 18.46
C GLU A 26 -0.18 21.61 18.15
N ALA A 27 -0.56 21.40 16.89
CA ALA A 27 -1.95 21.33 16.48
C ALA A 27 -2.67 20.09 17.05
N ARG A 28 -2.03 18.91 16.96
CA ARG A 28 -2.54 17.66 17.52
C ARG A 28 -2.66 17.71 19.04
N GLY A 29 -1.65 18.25 19.71
CA GLY A 29 -1.63 18.42 21.15
C GLY A 29 -2.72 19.36 21.67
N ALA A 30 -2.95 20.49 20.97
CA ALA A 30 -4.03 21.41 21.28
C ALA A 30 -5.41 20.74 21.14
N LEU A 31 -5.64 20.02 20.05
CA LEU A 31 -6.88 19.28 19.83
C LEU A 31 -7.11 18.20 20.90
N ARG A 32 -6.09 17.42 21.25
CA ARG A 32 -6.18 16.38 22.31
C ARG A 32 -6.47 16.99 23.68
N SER A 33 -5.80 18.06 24.04
CA SER A 33 -6.00 18.76 25.32
C SER A 33 -7.42 19.31 25.44
N ASP A 34 -7.93 19.92 24.37
CA ASP A 34 -9.28 20.48 24.37
C ASP A 34 -10.36 19.38 24.34
N LEU A 35 -10.12 18.24 23.66
CA LEU A 35 -10.96 17.04 23.74
C LEU A 35 -11.02 16.50 25.17
N GLN A 36 -9.87 16.33 25.81
CA GLN A 36 -9.80 15.84 27.18
C GLN A 36 -10.56 16.75 28.14
N ARG A 37 -10.35 18.08 28.06
CA ARG A 37 -11.09 19.05 28.84
C ARG A 37 -12.60 18.92 28.63
N PHE A 38 -13.05 18.80 27.37
CA PHE A 38 -14.46 18.62 27.05
C PHE A 38 -15.04 17.34 27.67
N PHE A 39 -14.30 16.23 27.63
CA PHE A 39 -14.74 14.99 28.32
C PHE A 39 -14.84 15.11 29.85
N GLU A 40 -13.96 15.92 30.48
CA GLU A 40 -13.91 16.10 31.90
C GLU A 40 -14.93 17.13 32.40
N THR A 41 -15.11 18.23 31.70
CA THR A 41 -15.87 19.40 32.18
C THR A 41 -17.15 19.69 31.38
N GLY A 42 -17.28 19.18 30.18
CA GLY A 42 -18.35 19.52 29.23
C GLY A 42 -18.16 20.89 28.55
N GLU A 43 -17.03 21.58 28.78
CA GLU A 43 -16.78 22.89 28.20
C GLU A 43 -16.25 22.76 26.77
N PRO A 44 -16.96 23.29 25.75
CA PRO A 44 -16.50 23.23 24.36
C PRO A 44 -15.32 24.18 24.12
N PRO A 45 -14.48 23.90 23.09
CA PRO A 45 -13.41 24.81 22.70
C PRO A 45 -13.96 26.13 22.15
N THR A 46 -13.24 27.22 22.38
CA THR A 46 -13.58 28.51 21.76
C THR A 46 -13.20 28.51 20.27
N PRO A 47 -13.76 29.45 19.45
CA PRO A 47 -13.35 29.59 18.06
C PRO A 47 -11.85 29.78 17.87
N GLU A 48 -11.19 30.56 18.75
CA GLU A 48 -9.73 30.82 18.72
C GLU A 48 -8.92 29.55 19.04
N GLN A 49 -9.43 28.69 19.92
CA GLN A 49 -8.81 27.41 20.21
C GLN A 49 -8.89 26.49 19.01
N ARG A 50 -10.06 26.46 18.33
CA ARG A 50 -10.29 25.65 17.15
C ARG A 50 -9.40 26.03 15.96
N GLU A 51 -9.01 27.31 15.80
CA GLU A 51 -8.07 27.76 14.79
C GLU A 51 -6.70 27.07 14.87
N ARG A 52 -6.34 26.49 16.00
CA ARG A 52 -5.08 25.77 16.22
C ARG A 52 -5.07 24.32 15.70
N TYR A 53 -6.24 23.73 15.37
CA TYR A 53 -6.36 22.31 14.98
C TYR A 53 -6.12 22.08 13.51
N ARG A 54 -5.12 22.74 12.90
CA ARG A 54 -4.91 22.70 11.45
C ARG A 54 -3.65 21.94 11.09
N TYR A 55 -3.74 21.18 9.98
CA TYR A 55 -2.57 20.51 9.42
C TYR A 55 -1.51 21.51 8.99
N PRO A 56 -0.21 21.19 9.18
CA PRO A 56 0.85 21.92 8.53
C PRO A 56 0.81 21.73 7.01
N MET A 57 1.31 22.71 6.29
CA MET A 57 1.41 22.70 4.83
C MET A 57 2.87 22.82 4.40
N LEU A 58 3.24 21.95 3.47
CA LEU A 58 4.50 22.00 2.75
C LEU A 58 4.25 22.63 1.37
N ARG A 59 5.06 23.64 1.04
CA ARG A 59 5.07 24.30 -0.27
C ARG A 59 6.47 24.20 -0.87
N VAL A 60 6.52 23.91 -2.16
CA VAL A 60 7.77 23.86 -2.91
C VAL A 60 7.58 24.69 -4.18
N SER A 61 8.46 25.62 -4.43
CA SER A 61 8.43 26.46 -5.62
C SER A 61 9.65 26.21 -6.51
N TYR A 62 9.40 26.20 -7.81
CA TYR A 62 10.40 26.04 -8.85
C TYR A 62 10.24 27.13 -9.91
N GLU A 63 11.30 27.87 -10.16
CA GLU A 63 11.37 28.87 -11.21
C GLU A 63 12.25 28.39 -12.38
N PRO A 64 11.90 28.72 -13.64
CA PRO A 64 12.55 28.16 -14.82
C PRO A 64 13.94 28.70 -15.12
N SER A 65 14.53 29.49 -14.24
CA SER A 65 15.87 30.11 -14.43
C SER A 65 17.02 29.08 -14.54
N LYS A 66 16.77 27.83 -14.14
CA LYS A 66 17.71 26.71 -14.25
C LYS A 66 17.00 25.51 -14.88
N LEU A 67 17.43 25.13 -16.06
CA LEU A 67 17.00 23.84 -16.62
C LEU A 67 17.63 22.71 -15.79
N PRO A 68 16.81 21.79 -15.26
CA PRO A 68 17.35 20.69 -14.49
C PRO A 68 18.18 19.76 -15.39
N ALA A 69 19.19 19.15 -14.81
CA ALA A 69 19.88 18.04 -15.46
C ALA A 69 18.88 16.94 -15.81
N ALA A 70 19.06 16.25 -16.94
CA ALA A 70 18.20 15.15 -17.32
C ALA A 70 18.27 14.03 -16.27
N THR A 71 17.26 13.97 -15.42
CA THR A 71 17.17 12.92 -14.39
C THR A 71 16.49 11.67 -14.94
N ARG A 72 17.01 10.50 -14.54
CA ARG A 72 16.43 9.19 -14.92
C ARG A 72 15.39 8.68 -13.91
N ARG A 73 15.22 9.33 -12.76
CA ARG A 73 14.25 8.93 -11.74
C ARG A 73 12.81 9.03 -12.26
N GLY A 74 11.95 8.15 -11.74
CA GLY A 74 10.51 8.16 -12.00
C GLY A 74 9.73 9.20 -11.19
N TYR A 75 10.32 9.81 -10.15
CA TYR A 75 9.70 10.75 -9.22
C TYR A 75 10.67 11.88 -8.83
N ALA A 76 10.26 12.76 -7.93
CA ALA A 76 10.97 13.99 -7.53
C ALA A 76 11.31 14.84 -8.77
N LYS A 77 10.28 15.14 -9.56
CA LYS A 77 10.37 15.92 -10.81
C LYS A 77 9.20 16.87 -10.91
N PHE A 78 9.47 18.09 -11.34
CA PHE A 78 8.40 19.01 -11.70
C PHE A 78 7.96 18.80 -13.16
N ALA A 79 6.63 18.79 -13.35
CA ALA A 79 6.05 18.79 -14.70
C ALA A 79 6.14 20.18 -15.35
N ALA A 80 6.05 21.25 -14.55
CA ALA A 80 6.14 22.65 -15.01
C ALA A 80 6.69 23.54 -13.89
N PRO A 81 7.19 24.74 -14.20
CA PRO A 81 7.46 25.79 -13.21
C PRO A 81 6.20 26.17 -12.42
N GLY A 82 6.39 26.66 -11.21
CA GLY A 82 5.31 27.13 -10.37
C GLY A 82 5.43 26.72 -8.92
N ILE A 83 4.33 26.87 -8.20
CA ILE A 83 4.19 26.54 -6.78
C ILE A 83 3.46 25.20 -6.66
N TYR A 84 3.98 24.33 -5.81
CA TYR A 84 3.39 23.03 -5.49
C TYR A 84 3.17 22.95 -3.99
N SER A 85 2.04 22.41 -3.55
CA SER A 85 1.74 22.30 -2.12
C SER A 85 1.01 21.01 -1.76
N THR A 86 1.14 20.62 -0.50
CA THR A 86 0.37 19.53 0.12
C THR A 86 0.27 19.77 1.62
N THR A 87 -0.84 19.36 2.23
CA THR A 87 -0.90 19.25 3.69
C THR A 87 -0.18 17.98 4.14
N VAL A 88 0.39 17.99 5.34
CA VAL A 88 1.23 16.90 5.87
C VAL A 88 0.68 16.42 7.20
N THR A 89 0.53 15.10 7.34
CA THR A 89 0.27 14.44 8.62
C THR A 89 1.45 13.57 9.01
N GLN A 90 1.61 13.29 10.30
CA GLN A 90 2.63 12.39 10.88
C GLN A 90 4.05 12.63 10.31
N PRO A 91 4.54 13.89 10.22
CA PRO A 91 5.78 14.19 9.50
C PRO A 91 7.02 13.49 10.07
N ALA A 92 7.03 13.16 11.36
CA ALA A 92 8.10 12.37 11.98
C ALA A 92 8.17 10.96 11.37
N GLU A 93 7.04 10.28 11.24
CA GLU A 93 6.95 8.93 10.68
C GLU A 93 7.27 8.90 9.17
N PHE A 94 6.87 9.94 8.45
CA PHE A 94 7.16 10.09 7.02
C PHE A 94 8.46 10.83 6.71
N ARG A 95 9.31 11.07 7.71
CA ARG A 95 10.55 11.85 7.56
C ARG A 95 11.47 11.33 6.46
N SER A 96 11.73 10.05 6.44
CA SER A 96 12.60 9.42 5.43
C SER A 96 12.02 9.59 4.02
N TYR A 97 10.72 9.37 3.86
CA TYR A 97 10.02 9.59 2.59
C TYR A 97 10.11 11.05 2.15
N LEU A 98 9.80 12.00 3.02
CA LEU A 98 9.85 13.44 2.69
C LEU A 98 11.25 13.89 2.27
N LEU A 99 12.29 13.41 2.96
CA LEU A 99 13.69 13.69 2.58
C LEU A 99 14.03 13.11 1.20
N ASP A 100 13.61 11.88 0.90
CA ASP A 100 13.83 11.24 -0.40
C ASP A 100 13.16 12.01 -1.55
N GLN A 101 12.04 12.69 -1.28
CA GLN A 101 11.38 13.53 -2.27
C GLN A 101 12.00 14.94 -2.38
N LEU A 102 12.30 15.60 -1.25
CA LEU A 102 12.72 17.01 -1.23
C LEU A 102 14.18 17.20 -1.64
N LYS A 103 15.10 16.34 -1.20
CA LYS A 103 16.53 16.49 -1.51
C LYS A 103 16.83 16.57 -3.00
N PRO A 104 16.29 15.71 -3.86
CA PRO A 104 16.49 15.81 -5.30
C PRO A 104 15.88 17.08 -5.91
N LEU A 105 14.71 17.53 -5.43
CA LEU A 105 14.08 18.76 -5.94
C LEU A 105 14.94 19.99 -5.64
N VAL A 106 15.49 20.06 -4.44
CA VAL A 106 16.42 21.16 -4.09
C VAL A 106 17.72 21.07 -4.89
N ALA A 107 18.34 19.88 -4.93
CA ALA A 107 19.65 19.70 -5.56
C ALA A 107 19.63 19.90 -7.08
N GLU A 108 18.56 19.43 -7.76
CA GLU A 108 18.51 19.42 -9.23
C GLU A 108 17.76 20.62 -9.82
N TYR A 109 16.76 21.15 -9.10
CA TYR A 109 15.93 22.25 -9.60
C TYR A 109 16.21 23.57 -8.87
N GLY A 110 16.99 23.55 -7.77
CA GLY A 110 17.16 24.71 -6.90
C GLY A 110 15.82 25.13 -6.27
N ALA A 111 14.94 24.17 -6.03
CA ALA A 111 13.60 24.45 -5.52
C ALA A 111 13.65 25.07 -4.12
N MET A 112 12.81 26.07 -3.88
CA MET A 112 12.65 26.72 -2.58
C MET A 112 11.56 25.98 -1.79
N ILE A 113 11.83 25.72 -0.52
CA ILE A 113 10.91 25.05 0.39
C ILE A 113 10.36 26.05 1.39
N GLU A 114 9.05 26.05 1.56
CA GLU A 114 8.34 26.83 2.55
C GLU A 114 7.40 25.93 3.37
N THR A 115 7.21 26.26 4.64
CA THR A 115 6.28 25.56 5.52
C THR A 115 5.37 26.57 6.23
N GLY A 116 4.12 26.17 6.48
CA GLY A 116 3.12 27.03 7.11
C GLY A 116 1.96 26.21 7.69
N ILE A 117 0.93 26.90 8.13
CA ILE A 117 -0.31 26.28 8.61
C ILE A 117 -1.35 26.33 7.49
N SER A 118 -2.03 25.21 7.23
CA SER A 118 -3.06 25.10 6.19
C SER A 118 -4.42 25.64 6.70
N GLN A 119 -5.40 25.64 5.80
CA GLN A 119 -6.81 25.87 6.17
C GLN A 119 -7.53 24.56 6.59
N GLN A 120 -6.91 23.41 6.37
CA GLN A 120 -7.50 22.11 6.62
C GLN A 120 -7.37 21.72 8.09
N GLU A 121 -8.50 21.53 8.77
CA GLU A 121 -8.54 21.11 10.18
C GLU A 121 -8.19 19.62 10.32
N ILE A 122 -7.55 19.26 11.43
CA ILE A 122 -7.32 17.85 11.83
C ILE A 122 -8.62 17.30 12.42
N PRO A 123 -9.27 16.30 11.82
CA PRO A 123 -10.45 15.68 12.39
C PRO A 123 -10.14 15.03 13.75
N TYR A 124 -11.02 15.22 14.73
CA TYR A 124 -10.78 14.74 16.10
C TYR A 124 -10.46 13.23 16.17
N PRO A 125 -11.07 12.34 15.36
CA PRO A 125 -10.77 10.92 15.44
C PRO A 125 -9.32 10.58 15.05
N TYR A 126 -8.64 11.47 14.31
CA TYR A 126 -7.25 11.27 13.87
C TYR A 126 -6.23 11.77 14.90
N ALA A 127 -6.65 12.66 15.82
CA ALA A 127 -5.81 13.08 16.94
C ALA A 127 -5.76 12.06 18.09
N LEU A 128 -6.77 11.16 18.18
CA LEU A 128 -6.84 10.12 19.21
C LEU A 128 -5.96 8.93 18.80
N GLU A 129 -5.18 8.40 19.72
CA GLU A 129 -4.42 7.17 19.52
C GLU A 129 -5.27 5.94 19.85
N GLY A 130 -4.96 4.79 19.21
CA GLY A 130 -5.70 3.55 19.43
C GLY A 130 -5.57 3.08 20.87
N GLY A 131 -6.64 3.17 21.64
CA GLY A 131 -6.69 2.85 23.06
C GLY A 131 -7.12 4.02 23.95
N ASP A 132 -7.12 5.24 23.43
CA ASP A 132 -7.70 6.39 24.14
C ASP A 132 -9.21 6.18 24.31
N GLU A 133 -9.59 5.59 25.45
CA GLU A 133 -10.98 5.47 25.88
C GLU A 133 -11.53 6.80 26.41
N LEU A 134 -11.23 7.89 25.71
CA LEU A 134 -11.70 9.21 26.09
C LEU A 134 -13.23 9.22 26.06
N GLY A 135 -13.83 9.21 27.27
CA GLY A 135 -15.26 9.44 27.44
C GLY A 135 -16.22 8.34 26.97
N ARG A 136 -15.80 7.08 26.86
CA ARG A 136 -16.73 5.98 26.54
C ARG A 136 -17.93 5.98 27.47
N GLY A 137 -19.10 6.29 26.90
CA GLY A 137 -20.41 6.12 27.51
C GLY A 137 -21.13 7.39 27.97
N LYS A 138 -20.52 8.58 27.91
CA LYS A 138 -21.18 9.83 28.34
C LYS A 138 -21.41 10.83 27.19
N ILE A 139 -20.54 10.88 26.19
CA ILE A 139 -20.59 11.85 25.09
C ILE A 139 -20.75 11.12 23.76
N THR A 140 -21.72 11.53 22.96
CA THR A 140 -22.01 10.92 21.66
C THR A 140 -21.13 11.51 20.56
N ALA A 141 -20.94 10.78 19.46
CA ALA A 141 -20.26 11.29 18.27
C ALA A 141 -20.95 12.53 17.68
N ALA A 142 -22.28 12.66 17.84
CA ALA A 142 -23.03 13.82 17.41
C ALA A 142 -22.74 15.07 18.25
N GLU A 143 -22.49 14.91 19.53
CA GLU A 143 -22.07 16.01 20.42
C GLU A 143 -20.63 16.45 20.08
N LEU A 144 -19.73 15.51 19.87
CA LEU A 144 -18.36 15.83 19.43
C LEU A 144 -18.34 16.59 18.10
N ALA A 145 -19.15 16.16 17.13
CA ALA A 145 -19.26 16.79 15.82
C ALA A 145 -19.74 18.25 15.85
N ARG A 146 -20.40 18.68 16.95
CA ARG A 146 -20.80 20.09 17.13
C ARG A 146 -19.62 21.02 17.39
N TYR A 147 -18.63 20.53 18.10
CA TYR A 147 -17.58 21.36 18.68
C TYR A 147 -16.19 21.08 18.10
N PHE A 148 -15.96 19.88 17.58
CA PHE A 148 -14.68 19.44 17.05
C PHE A 148 -14.74 19.11 15.57
N PRO A 149 -13.64 19.31 14.82
CA PRO A 149 -13.59 18.93 13.41
C PRO A 149 -13.88 17.44 13.21
N THR A 150 -14.69 17.14 12.22
CA THR A 150 -14.97 15.75 11.78
C THR A 150 -14.42 15.49 10.38
N PRO A 151 -14.21 14.23 10.00
CA PRO A 151 -13.83 13.91 8.63
C PRO A 151 -14.89 14.41 7.65
N LEU A 152 -14.53 15.36 6.79
CA LEU A 152 -15.37 15.81 5.70
C LEU A 152 -15.06 14.96 4.47
N LEU A 153 -15.94 14.00 4.16
CA LEU A 153 -15.71 13.02 3.08
C LEU A 153 -15.51 13.67 1.70
N ALA A 154 -16.07 14.84 1.47
CA ALA A 154 -15.84 15.61 0.23
C ALA A 154 -14.38 16.07 0.06
N LEU A 155 -13.56 16.01 1.11
CA LEU A 155 -12.14 16.34 1.06
C LEU A 155 -11.24 15.07 1.15
N VAL A 156 -11.85 13.88 1.19
CA VAL A 156 -11.15 12.60 1.29
C VAL A 156 -11.29 11.88 -0.05
N GLY A 157 -10.72 12.47 -1.09
CA GLY A 157 -10.82 11.91 -2.44
C GLY A 157 -9.47 11.48 -2.99
N ASP A 158 -9.49 10.84 -4.15
CA ASP A 158 -8.33 10.41 -4.91
C ASP A 158 -8.20 11.19 -6.24
N GLU A 159 -8.83 12.36 -6.37
CA GLU A 159 -8.88 13.16 -7.60
C GLU A 159 -7.48 13.46 -8.14
N ILE A 160 -6.50 13.67 -7.23
CA ILE A 160 -5.11 13.89 -7.62
C ILE A 160 -4.50 12.60 -8.17
N ALA A 161 -4.72 11.47 -7.50
CA ALA A 161 -4.22 10.17 -7.94
C ALA A 161 -4.87 9.72 -9.26
N ASP A 162 -6.14 10.06 -9.46
CA ASP A 162 -6.93 9.74 -10.65
C ASP A 162 -6.71 10.72 -11.81
N GLY A 163 -6.00 11.83 -11.56
CA GLY A 163 -5.75 12.86 -12.58
C GLY A 163 -6.99 13.66 -12.96
N THR A 164 -8.00 13.70 -12.10
CA THR A 164 -9.27 14.43 -12.30
C THR A 164 -9.31 15.78 -11.59
N PHE A 165 -8.21 16.19 -10.96
CA PHE A 165 -8.08 17.49 -10.32
C PHE A 165 -7.90 18.62 -11.35
N ASP A 166 -8.48 19.78 -11.07
CA ASP A 166 -8.32 20.95 -11.92
C ASP A 166 -6.99 21.68 -11.65
N ILE A 167 -6.29 22.06 -12.73
CA ILE A 167 -5.13 22.95 -12.68
C ILE A 167 -5.64 24.37 -12.91
N VAL A 168 -5.65 25.18 -11.86
CA VAL A 168 -6.06 26.58 -11.92
C VAL A 168 -4.84 27.49 -12.01
N GLU A 169 -4.85 28.42 -12.97
CA GLU A 169 -3.73 29.37 -13.16
C GLU A 169 -3.60 30.28 -11.93
N GLY A 170 -2.40 30.39 -11.40
CA GLY A 170 -2.11 31.19 -10.20
C GLY A 170 -2.30 30.46 -8.88
N GLU A 171 -2.89 29.26 -8.87
CA GLU A 171 -3.00 28.43 -7.67
C GLU A 171 -1.87 27.40 -7.56
N PRO A 172 -1.50 26.99 -6.33
CA PRO A 172 -0.53 25.93 -6.14
C PRO A 172 -1.01 24.58 -6.72
N ARG A 173 -0.14 23.90 -7.44
CA ARG A 173 -0.37 22.53 -7.94
C ARG A 173 -0.20 21.51 -6.82
N PRO A 174 -0.81 20.31 -6.93
CA PRO A 174 -0.56 19.23 -5.98
C PRO A 174 0.94 18.84 -5.93
N LEU A 175 1.48 18.69 -4.74
CA LEU A 175 2.86 18.25 -4.52
C LEU A 175 2.95 16.73 -4.37
N SER A 176 1.90 16.09 -3.83
CA SER A 176 1.79 14.64 -3.62
C SER A 176 0.43 14.11 -4.05
N LEU A 177 0.32 12.77 -4.24
CA LEU A 177 -0.93 12.11 -4.62
C LEU A 177 -2.00 12.17 -3.54
N PHE A 178 -1.61 12.25 -2.28
CA PHE A 178 -2.51 12.22 -1.13
C PHE A 178 -2.17 13.37 -0.18
N ASP A 179 -3.18 14.07 0.26
CA ASP A 179 -3.09 15.09 1.29
C ASP A 179 -3.19 14.49 2.71
N ALA A 180 -3.04 15.30 3.73
CA ALA A 180 -3.00 14.84 5.12
C ALA A 180 -4.28 14.12 5.54
N VAL A 181 -5.47 14.65 5.20
CA VAL A 181 -6.74 14.05 5.63
C VAL A 181 -6.98 12.71 4.94
N ARG A 182 -6.60 12.57 3.66
CA ARG A 182 -6.69 11.30 2.93
C ARG A 182 -5.72 10.25 3.51
N VAL A 183 -4.52 10.69 3.89
CA VAL A 183 -3.54 9.82 4.57
C VAL A 183 -4.11 9.35 5.91
N ASP A 184 -4.52 10.26 6.81
CA ASP A 184 -5.05 9.89 8.13
C ASP A 184 -6.27 8.98 8.06
N TYR A 185 -7.18 9.22 7.12
CA TYR A 185 -8.30 8.31 6.86
C TYR A 185 -7.81 6.89 6.60
N SER A 186 -6.83 6.74 5.71
CA SER A 186 -6.28 5.42 5.38
C SER A 186 -5.53 4.77 6.53
N LEU A 187 -4.74 5.52 7.30
CA LEU A 187 -4.02 4.98 8.45
C LEU A 187 -4.98 4.35 9.47
N ARG A 188 -6.12 5.00 9.75
CA ARG A 188 -7.15 4.46 10.64
C ARG A 188 -7.85 3.23 10.07
N ARG A 189 -8.13 3.23 8.77
CA ARG A 189 -8.73 2.08 8.08
C ARG A 189 -7.78 0.88 8.05
N LEU A 190 -6.47 1.10 7.88
CA LEU A 190 -5.47 0.03 7.96
C LEU A 190 -5.52 -0.66 9.32
N VAL A 191 -5.49 0.09 10.43
CA VAL A 191 -5.59 -0.50 11.78
C VAL A 191 -6.86 -1.33 11.93
N HIS A 192 -7.99 -0.80 11.44
CA HIS A 192 -9.28 -1.48 11.52
C HIS A 192 -9.29 -2.82 10.74
N TYR A 193 -8.77 -2.83 9.52
CA TYR A 193 -8.82 -4.02 8.67
C TYR A 193 -7.75 -5.05 9.03
N THR A 194 -6.56 -4.59 9.40
CA THR A 194 -5.40 -5.48 9.60
C THR A 194 -5.23 -5.97 11.02
N GLY A 195 -5.77 -5.25 12.00
CA GLY A 195 -5.59 -5.54 13.42
C GLY A 195 -4.18 -5.25 13.95
N THR A 196 -3.39 -4.48 13.21
CA THR A 196 -2.04 -4.07 13.56
C THR A 196 -1.89 -2.55 13.48
N ASP A 197 -0.95 -1.99 14.21
CA ASP A 197 -0.60 -0.58 14.05
C ASP A 197 -0.02 -0.38 12.64
N TRP A 198 -0.45 0.65 11.93
CA TRP A 198 0.03 1.00 10.60
C TRP A 198 1.53 1.29 10.57
N ARG A 199 2.13 1.72 11.70
CA ARG A 199 3.58 1.94 11.84
C ARG A 199 4.41 0.65 11.70
N ALA A 200 3.77 -0.50 11.92
CA ALA A 200 4.42 -1.80 11.73
C ALA A 200 4.51 -2.20 10.25
N VAL A 201 3.75 -1.57 9.36
CA VAL A 201 3.76 -1.90 7.93
C VAL A 201 5.14 -1.64 7.34
N GLN A 202 5.68 -2.64 6.65
CA GLN A 202 6.99 -2.60 6.03
C GLN A 202 6.89 -2.21 4.55
N PRO A 203 7.96 -1.65 3.95
CA PRO A 203 7.92 -1.10 2.59
C PRO A 203 7.78 -2.15 1.49
N TRP A 204 8.00 -3.41 1.78
CA TRP A 204 7.84 -4.52 0.86
C TRP A 204 6.61 -5.33 1.24
N VAL A 205 5.63 -5.45 0.33
CA VAL A 205 4.33 -6.02 0.67
C VAL A 205 4.07 -7.27 -0.17
N LEU A 206 3.67 -8.34 0.50
CA LEU A 206 3.05 -9.51 -0.10
C LEU A 206 1.55 -9.51 0.19
N LEU A 207 0.75 -9.71 -0.83
CA LEU A 207 -0.69 -9.87 -0.73
C LEU A 207 -1.04 -11.31 -1.05
N THR A 208 -1.86 -11.93 -0.24
CA THR A 208 -2.31 -13.31 -0.44
C THR A 208 -3.80 -13.46 -0.18
N ASN A 209 -4.41 -14.39 -0.86
CA ASN A 209 -5.82 -14.73 -0.66
C ASN A 209 -6.03 -16.03 0.14
N TYR A 210 -4.95 -16.56 0.75
CA TYR A 210 -5.01 -17.87 1.39
C TYR A 210 -4.25 -17.90 2.73
N HIS A 211 -4.92 -18.32 3.80
CA HIS A 211 -4.36 -18.32 5.16
C HIS A 211 -3.10 -19.21 5.32
N ARG A 212 -2.97 -20.27 4.52
CA ARG A 212 -1.79 -21.14 4.55
C ARG A 212 -0.46 -20.43 4.29
N TYR A 213 -0.47 -19.31 3.53
CA TYR A 213 0.73 -18.48 3.37
C TYR A 213 1.11 -17.76 4.66
N VAL A 214 0.13 -17.40 5.47
CA VAL A 214 0.37 -16.80 6.79
C VAL A 214 1.12 -17.77 7.69
N ASP A 215 0.70 -19.03 7.77
CA ASP A 215 1.35 -20.05 8.60
C ASP A 215 2.82 -20.24 8.22
N GLN A 216 3.10 -20.26 6.92
CA GLN A 216 4.48 -20.37 6.42
C GLN A 216 5.27 -19.09 6.65
N PHE A 217 4.68 -17.91 6.46
CA PHE A 217 5.33 -16.62 6.72
C PHE A 217 5.72 -16.46 8.18
N VAL A 218 4.83 -16.84 9.10
CA VAL A 218 5.10 -16.82 10.55
C VAL A 218 6.30 -17.71 10.88
N ARG A 219 6.32 -18.95 10.37
CA ARG A 219 7.44 -19.89 10.61
C ARG A 219 8.76 -19.36 10.07
N LEU A 220 8.77 -18.85 8.84
CA LEU A 220 9.96 -18.26 8.23
C LEU A 220 10.43 -17.02 8.99
N GLY A 221 9.50 -16.15 9.41
CA GLY A 221 9.82 -14.96 10.18
C GLY A 221 10.44 -15.26 11.55
N LEU A 222 9.89 -16.25 12.27
CA LEU A 222 10.47 -16.70 13.54
C LEU A 222 11.88 -17.26 13.36
N ALA A 223 12.12 -18.06 12.31
CA ALA A 223 13.45 -18.57 11.99
C ALA A 223 14.44 -17.44 11.65
N GLU A 224 13.99 -16.38 10.95
CA GLU A 224 14.83 -15.21 10.68
C GLU A 224 15.18 -14.42 11.96
N ILE A 225 14.24 -14.32 12.91
CA ILE A 225 14.48 -13.66 14.20
C ILE A 225 15.49 -14.48 15.02
N GLU A 226 15.32 -15.79 15.08
CA GLU A 226 16.26 -16.70 15.76
C GLU A 226 17.67 -16.61 15.16
N ALA A 227 17.77 -16.55 13.83
CA ALA A 227 19.03 -16.36 13.10
C ALA A 227 19.61 -14.93 13.23
N GLY A 228 18.87 -13.97 13.78
CA GLY A 228 19.29 -12.56 13.94
C GLY A 228 19.26 -11.74 12.65
N THR A 229 18.58 -12.21 11.60
CA THR A 229 18.37 -11.49 10.33
C THR A 229 17.10 -10.63 10.32
N ALA A 230 16.19 -10.88 11.25
CA ALA A 230 15.04 -10.03 11.54
C ALA A 230 15.01 -9.62 13.02
N GLU A 231 14.34 -8.51 13.33
CA GLU A 231 14.24 -7.96 14.70
C GLU A 231 13.01 -8.46 15.43
N ALA A 232 11.87 -8.46 14.73
CA ALA A 232 10.59 -8.85 15.33
C ALA A 232 9.57 -9.29 14.28
N LEU A 233 8.59 -10.05 14.73
CA LEU A 233 7.35 -10.35 14.01
C LEU A 233 6.19 -9.67 14.77
N VAL A 234 5.44 -8.81 14.04
CA VAL A 234 4.22 -8.18 14.55
C VAL A 234 3.01 -8.81 13.86
N ALA A 235 1.99 -9.15 14.65
CA ALA A 235 0.79 -9.85 14.19
C ALA A 235 -0.49 -9.22 14.75
N PRO A 236 -1.68 -9.53 14.22
CA PRO A 236 -2.94 -8.99 14.67
C PRO A 236 -3.18 -9.22 16.17
N GLY A 237 -3.90 -8.27 16.81
CA GLY A 237 -4.22 -8.37 18.23
C GLY A 237 -3.13 -7.89 19.18
N GLY A 238 -2.18 -7.08 18.67
CA GLY A 238 -1.12 -6.48 19.50
C GLY A 238 0.05 -7.43 19.78
N ILE A 239 0.15 -8.53 19.04
CA ILE A 239 1.24 -9.48 19.22
C ILE A 239 2.52 -8.93 18.59
N ARG A 240 3.59 -8.92 19.38
CA ARG A 240 4.96 -8.67 18.92
C ARG A 240 5.88 -9.76 19.51
N ILE A 241 6.62 -10.42 18.64
CA ILE A 241 7.62 -11.41 19.02
C ILE A 241 8.98 -10.91 18.51
N ASP A 242 9.86 -10.61 19.41
CA ASP A 242 11.27 -10.31 19.19
C ASP A 242 12.13 -11.53 19.53
N ARG A 243 13.45 -11.37 19.53
CA ARG A 243 14.40 -12.48 19.74
C ARG A 243 14.19 -13.20 21.08
N ASP A 244 13.90 -12.44 22.14
CA ASP A 244 13.71 -13.03 23.48
C ASP A 244 12.36 -13.76 23.59
N GLY A 245 11.41 -13.43 22.72
CA GLY A 245 10.11 -14.07 22.64
C GLY A 245 10.04 -15.31 21.74
N VAL A 246 11.13 -15.67 21.03
CA VAL A 246 11.15 -16.87 20.17
C VAL A 246 11.36 -18.11 21.02
N ASP A 247 10.32 -18.94 21.11
CA ASP A 247 10.32 -20.25 21.75
C ASP A 247 9.46 -21.25 20.96
N VAL A 248 9.38 -22.49 21.43
CA VAL A 248 8.61 -23.56 20.78
C VAL A 248 7.12 -23.25 20.60
N SER A 249 6.56 -22.33 21.40
CA SER A 249 5.16 -21.91 21.36
C SER A 249 4.93 -20.61 20.58
N ALA A 250 5.98 -19.95 20.10
CA ALA A 250 5.89 -18.64 19.45
C ALA A 250 4.95 -18.65 18.24
N ALA A 251 5.07 -19.66 17.37
CA ALA A 251 4.17 -19.84 16.24
C ALA A 251 2.71 -20.04 16.66
N GLU A 252 2.48 -20.85 17.69
CA GLU A 252 1.14 -21.12 18.20
C GLU A 252 0.50 -19.85 18.81
N ARG A 253 1.27 -19.03 19.54
CA ARG A 253 0.79 -17.75 20.06
C ARG A 253 0.31 -16.82 18.94
N VAL A 254 1.03 -16.75 17.83
CA VAL A 254 0.60 -15.94 16.68
C VAL A 254 -0.63 -16.52 16.00
N MET A 255 -0.66 -17.84 15.78
CA MET A 255 -1.76 -18.51 15.07
C MET A 255 -3.05 -18.59 15.89
N SER A 256 -2.96 -18.67 17.22
CA SER A 256 -4.10 -18.65 18.12
C SER A 256 -4.62 -17.24 18.45
N ALA A 257 -3.90 -16.20 18.03
CA ALA A 257 -4.33 -14.82 18.18
C ALA A 257 -5.69 -14.58 17.52
N PRO A 258 -6.45 -13.57 17.96
CA PRO A 258 -7.80 -13.31 17.43
C PRO A 258 -7.77 -12.65 16.03
N TRP A 259 -6.93 -13.14 15.13
CA TRP A 259 -6.78 -12.64 13.76
C TRP A 259 -8.11 -12.69 12.97
N HIS A 260 -8.97 -13.67 13.26
CA HIS A 260 -10.29 -13.82 12.65
C HIS A 260 -11.28 -12.67 12.95
N ARG A 261 -10.94 -11.77 13.88
CA ARG A 261 -11.71 -10.56 14.16
C ARG A 261 -11.45 -9.46 13.13
N PHE A 262 -10.40 -9.60 12.33
CA PHE A 262 -9.98 -8.62 11.32
C PHE A 262 -10.22 -9.16 9.92
N GLN A 263 -10.71 -8.32 9.03
CA GLN A 263 -11.06 -8.75 7.68
C GLN A 263 -9.85 -9.10 6.82
N MET A 264 -8.75 -8.39 7.02
CA MET A 264 -7.51 -8.51 6.23
C MET A 264 -6.30 -8.50 7.15
N PRO A 265 -6.13 -9.55 7.99
CA PRO A 265 -5.07 -9.58 8.98
C PRO A 265 -3.69 -9.45 8.32
N ALA A 266 -2.85 -8.57 8.90
CA ALA A 266 -1.51 -8.31 8.42
C ALA A 266 -0.45 -8.80 9.40
N TYR A 267 0.68 -9.26 8.85
CA TYR A 267 1.82 -9.79 9.58
C TYR A 267 3.07 -9.06 9.09
N HIS A 268 3.87 -8.52 10.01
CA HIS A 268 4.99 -7.66 9.67
C HIS A 268 6.29 -8.25 10.20
N LEU A 269 7.16 -8.64 9.31
CA LEU A 269 8.52 -9.05 9.64
C LEU A 269 9.41 -7.81 9.62
N ILE A 270 9.74 -7.34 10.80
CA ILE A 270 10.56 -6.14 10.99
C ILE A 270 12.02 -6.52 10.81
N ARG A 271 12.71 -5.83 9.93
CA ARG A 271 14.15 -5.95 9.71
C ARG A 271 14.85 -4.63 9.98
N LYS A 272 16.16 -4.68 10.22
CA LYS A 272 16.99 -3.48 10.35
C LYS A 272 16.85 -2.57 9.13
N ASP A 273 17.05 -1.29 9.34
CA ASP A 273 17.07 -0.28 8.27
C ASP A 273 15.75 -0.13 7.49
N GLY A 274 14.61 -0.56 8.08
CA GLY A 274 13.30 -0.43 7.46
C GLY A 274 13.08 -1.33 6.23
N ASP A 275 13.81 -2.43 6.13
CA ASP A 275 13.80 -3.35 4.98
C ASP A 275 12.91 -4.58 5.16
N GLY A 276 11.99 -4.51 6.08
CA GLY A 276 11.08 -5.59 6.41
C GLY A 276 10.05 -5.89 5.32
N VAL A 277 9.28 -6.95 5.57
CA VAL A 277 8.21 -7.42 4.69
C VAL A 277 6.89 -7.46 5.46
N THR A 278 5.83 -6.94 4.86
CA THR A 278 4.46 -7.11 5.32
C THR A 278 3.76 -8.16 4.47
N LEU A 279 3.16 -9.16 5.08
CA LEU A 279 2.20 -10.06 4.44
C LEU A 279 0.78 -9.69 4.87
N VAL A 280 -0.13 -9.47 3.93
CA VAL A 280 -1.56 -9.24 4.20
C VAL A 280 -2.38 -10.37 3.60
N ASN A 281 -3.18 -11.03 4.42
CA ASN A 281 -4.21 -11.94 3.92
C ASN A 281 -5.46 -11.12 3.57
N ILE A 282 -5.63 -10.85 2.28
CA ILE A 282 -6.71 -10.00 1.78
C ILE A 282 -8.05 -10.74 1.64
N GLY A 283 -8.04 -12.07 1.82
CA GLY A 283 -9.21 -12.89 1.46
C GLY A 283 -9.39 -12.97 -0.05
N VAL A 284 -10.61 -13.24 -0.49
CA VAL A 284 -10.91 -13.48 -1.90
C VAL A 284 -11.79 -12.39 -2.48
N GLY A 285 -11.41 -11.93 -3.68
CA GLY A 285 -12.23 -11.07 -4.53
C GLY A 285 -11.66 -9.67 -4.75
N PRO A 286 -12.05 -9.03 -5.87
CA PRO A 286 -11.50 -7.75 -6.31
C PRO A 286 -11.82 -6.60 -5.35
N SER A 287 -12.98 -6.63 -4.69
CA SER A 287 -13.35 -5.60 -3.70
C SER A 287 -12.40 -5.56 -2.52
N ASN A 288 -11.97 -6.72 -2.01
CA ASN A 288 -10.97 -6.81 -0.94
C ASN A 288 -9.60 -6.32 -1.41
N ALA A 289 -9.19 -6.73 -2.61
CA ALA A 289 -7.93 -6.30 -3.22
C ALA A 289 -7.87 -4.77 -3.37
N LYS A 290 -8.96 -4.16 -3.89
CA LYS A 290 -9.07 -2.70 -4.00
C LYS A 290 -9.00 -2.03 -2.64
N ASN A 291 -9.82 -2.47 -1.69
CA ASN A 291 -9.93 -1.85 -0.37
C ASN A 291 -8.57 -1.76 0.35
N ILE A 292 -7.83 -2.86 0.43
CA ILE A 292 -6.56 -2.85 1.15
C ILE A 292 -5.48 -2.02 0.42
N THR A 293 -5.45 -2.08 -0.91
CA THR A 293 -4.48 -1.33 -1.71
C THR A 293 -4.75 0.18 -1.72
N ASP A 294 -6.01 0.62 -1.66
CA ASP A 294 -6.37 2.04 -1.47
C ASP A 294 -5.73 2.60 -0.19
N HIS A 295 -5.68 1.79 0.88
CA HIS A 295 -5.15 2.25 2.16
C HIS A 295 -3.63 2.03 2.29
N LEU A 296 -3.08 0.95 1.76
CA LEU A 296 -1.63 0.71 1.78
C LEU A 296 -0.87 1.74 0.95
N ALA A 297 -1.46 2.26 -0.12
CA ALA A 297 -0.81 3.19 -1.02
C ALA A 297 -0.32 4.48 -0.33
N VAL A 298 -1.02 4.96 0.71
CA VAL A 298 -0.61 6.17 1.44
C VAL A 298 0.70 6.00 2.20
N LEU A 299 1.09 4.76 2.51
CA LEU A 299 2.38 4.42 3.12
C LEU A 299 3.54 4.36 2.12
N ARG A 300 3.26 4.55 0.83
CA ARG A 300 4.27 4.56 -0.23
C ARG A 300 5.14 3.30 -0.27
N PRO A 301 4.56 2.08 -0.30
CA PRO A 301 5.35 0.86 -0.37
C PRO A 301 6.25 0.85 -1.62
N ASN A 302 7.41 0.22 -1.52
CA ASN A 302 8.34 0.10 -2.62
C ASN A 302 7.82 -0.84 -3.70
N CYS A 303 7.08 -1.87 -3.29
CA CYS A 303 6.43 -2.82 -4.18
C CYS A 303 5.37 -3.60 -3.41
N TRP A 304 4.31 -4.01 -4.10
CA TRP A 304 3.45 -5.10 -3.64
C TRP A 304 3.38 -6.22 -4.66
N LEU A 305 3.45 -7.46 -4.18
CA LEU A 305 3.34 -8.66 -5.00
C LEU A 305 2.12 -9.48 -4.56
N MET A 306 1.29 -9.88 -5.53
CA MET A 306 0.28 -10.91 -5.29
C MET A 306 0.92 -12.29 -5.36
N VAL A 307 0.83 -13.03 -4.25
CA VAL A 307 1.28 -14.41 -4.12
C VAL A 307 0.10 -15.26 -3.64
N GLY A 308 -0.53 -15.96 -4.56
CA GLY A 308 -1.77 -16.68 -4.29
C GLY A 308 -2.01 -17.84 -5.23
N HIS A 309 -3.24 -18.33 -5.28
CA HIS A 309 -3.64 -19.45 -6.12
C HIS A 309 -4.48 -19.01 -7.31
N CYS A 310 -4.47 -19.82 -8.38
CA CYS A 310 -5.29 -19.62 -9.57
C CYS A 310 -5.81 -20.94 -10.13
N GLY A 311 -6.87 -20.86 -10.91
CA GLY A 311 -7.29 -21.93 -11.81
C GLY A 311 -6.45 -21.92 -13.08
N GLY A 312 -5.79 -23.04 -13.40
CA GLY A 312 -5.04 -23.20 -14.63
C GLY A 312 -5.97 -23.42 -15.84
N LEU A 313 -5.73 -22.69 -16.93
CA LEU A 313 -6.59 -22.74 -18.12
C LEU A 313 -5.98 -23.57 -19.28
N ARG A 314 -4.77 -24.09 -19.12
CA ARG A 314 -4.09 -24.88 -20.14
C ARG A 314 -3.98 -26.35 -19.75
N GLN A 315 -4.26 -27.23 -20.70
CA GLN A 315 -4.16 -28.68 -20.50
C GLN A 315 -2.75 -29.11 -20.06
N THR A 316 -1.72 -28.46 -20.58
CA THR A 316 -0.30 -28.76 -20.29
C THR A 316 0.20 -28.27 -18.95
N GLN A 317 -0.60 -27.50 -18.22
CA GLN A 317 -0.26 -27.13 -16.84
C GLN A 317 -0.50 -28.31 -15.90
N ILE A 318 0.30 -28.36 -14.83
CA ILE A 318 0.14 -29.32 -13.74
C ILE A 318 -0.21 -28.54 -12.47
N ILE A 319 -1.03 -29.13 -11.60
CA ILE A 319 -1.30 -28.55 -10.28
C ILE A 319 0.05 -28.37 -9.57
N GLY A 320 0.36 -27.13 -9.18
CA GLY A 320 1.64 -26.72 -8.64
C GLY A 320 2.57 -25.97 -9.57
N ASP A 321 2.24 -25.89 -10.82
CA ASP A 321 2.93 -24.96 -11.73
C ASP A 321 2.72 -23.52 -11.26
N TYR A 322 3.71 -22.70 -11.53
CA TYR A 322 3.63 -21.27 -11.27
C TYR A 322 3.18 -20.50 -12.51
N VAL A 323 2.45 -19.43 -12.26
CA VAL A 323 2.00 -18.48 -13.29
C VAL A 323 2.55 -17.11 -12.96
N LEU A 324 3.45 -16.62 -13.82
CA LEU A 324 3.96 -15.26 -13.80
C LEU A 324 3.08 -14.41 -14.72
N ALA A 325 2.27 -13.53 -14.15
CA ALA A 325 1.40 -12.67 -14.94
C ALA A 325 2.23 -11.57 -15.63
N HIS A 326 2.16 -11.49 -16.95
CA HIS A 326 2.76 -10.39 -17.73
C HIS A 326 1.71 -9.53 -18.44
N ALA A 327 0.44 -9.93 -18.40
CA ALA A 327 -0.70 -9.17 -18.86
C ALA A 327 -1.93 -9.56 -18.03
N TYR A 328 -2.86 -8.64 -17.89
CA TYR A 328 -4.07 -8.80 -17.08
C TYR A 328 -5.30 -8.55 -17.95
N LEU A 329 -6.21 -9.52 -18.02
CA LEU A 329 -7.56 -9.31 -18.52
C LEU A 329 -8.48 -9.04 -17.35
N ARG A 330 -8.85 -7.79 -17.19
CA ARG A 330 -9.71 -7.36 -16.09
C ARG A 330 -11.19 -7.65 -16.38
N GLN A 331 -11.79 -8.45 -15.54
CA GLN A 331 -13.22 -8.70 -15.44
C GLN A 331 -13.65 -8.56 -13.96
N ASP A 332 -12.97 -7.66 -13.27
CA ASP A 332 -13.12 -7.38 -11.84
C ASP A 332 -14.24 -6.35 -11.55
N GLY A 333 -14.64 -5.57 -12.53
CA GLY A 333 -15.74 -4.59 -12.47
C GLY A 333 -15.58 -3.44 -11.49
N ILE A 334 -14.74 -3.60 -10.47
CA ILE A 334 -14.63 -2.67 -9.34
C ILE A 334 -13.87 -1.38 -9.65
N LEU A 335 -13.02 -1.40 -10.68
CA LEU A 335 -12.18 -0.26 -11.07
C LEU A 335 -12.55 0.32 -12.45
N ASP A 336 -13.61 -0.13 -13.08
CA ASP A 336 -13.92 0.20 -14.49
C ASP A 336 -14.14 1.69 -14.72
N GLU A 337 -14.66 2.43 -13.73
CA GLU A 337 -14.82 3.89 -13.80
C GLU A 337 -13.50 4.64 -13.56
N LEU A 338 -12.58 4.10 -12.75
CA LEU A 338 -11.31 4.73 -12.39
C LEU A 338 -10.20 4.40 -13.39
N VAL A 339 -10.16 3.17 -13.84
CA VAL A 339 -9.23 2.67 -14.85
C VAL A 339 -10.06 1.81 -15.83
N PRO A 340 -10.54 2.37 -16.93
CA PRO A 340 -11.33 1.64 -17.91
C PRO A 340 -10.67 0.35 -18.39
N PRO A 341 -11.43 -0.72 -18.69
CA PRO A 341 -10.87 -2.03 -19.05
C PRO A 341 -10.03 -2.04 -20.35
N ASP A 342 -10.19 -1.05 -21.22
CA ASP A 342 -9.42 -0.87 -22.44
C ASP A 342 -8.05 -0.20 -22.22
N ILE A 343 -7.80 0.34 -21.03
CA ILE A 343 -6.48 0.84 -20.64
C ILE A 343 -5.57 -0.36 -20.33
N PRO A 344 -4.47 -0.55 -21.05
CA PRO A 344 -3.55 -1.65 -20.80
C PRO A 344 -2.79 -1.45 -19.49
N ILE A 345 -2.76 -2.47 -18.65
CA ILE A 345 -1.95 -2.50 -17.44
C ILE A 345 -0.67 -3.30 -17.74
N PRO A 346 0.47 -2.64 -17.96
CA PRO A 346 1.69 -3.32 -18.35
C PRO A 346 2.36 -4.00 -17.17
N ALA A 347 2.92 -5.18 -17.36
CA ALA A 347 3.85 -5.75 -16.39
C ALA A 347 5.10 -4.86 -16.27
N LEU A 348 5.67 -4.79 -15.07
CA LEU A 348 6.90 -4.08 -14.79
C LEU A 348 8.09 -5.00 -15.04
N ALA A 349 8.98 -4.61 -15.94
CA ALA A 349 10.10 -5.44 -16.39
C ALA A 349 11.00 -5.87 -15.22
N GLU A 350 11.31 -4.96 -14.32
CA GLU A 350 12.14 -5.18 -13.14
C GLU A 350 11.52 -6.25 -12.23
N VAL A 351 10.20 -6.21 -12.04
CA VAL A 351 9.46 -7.18 -11.23
C VAL A 351 9.39 -8.54 -11.93
N GLN A 352 9.20 -8.57 -13.25
CA GLN A 352 9.19 -9.82 -14.03
C GLN A 352 10.54 -10.54 -13.94
N VAL A 353 11.63 -9.81 -14.08
CA VAL A 353 13.00 -10.36 -13.99
C VAL A 353 13.27 -10.89 -12.58
N ALA A 354 12.93 -10.12 -11.55
CA ALA A 354 13.14 -10.54 -10.16
C ALA A 354 12.36 -11.81 -9.81
N LEU A 355 11.08 -11.90 -10.19
CA LEU A 355 10.25 -13.09 -9.96
C LEU A 355 10.75 -14.32 -10.73
N GLN A 356 11.18 -14.16 -11.98
CA GLN A 356 11.75 -15.26 -12.77
C GLN A 356 13.07 -15.76 -12.19
N GLN A 357 13.97 -14.86 -11.78
CA GLN A 357 15.23 -15.21 -11.13
C GLN A 357 15.00 -15.89 -9.78
N ALA A 358 14.12 -15.35 -8.95
CA ALA A 358 13.75 -15.94 -7.68
C ALA A 358 13.18 -17.36 -7.84
N ALA A 359 12.33 -17.57 -8.84
CA ALA A 359 11.81 -18.90 -9.15
C ALA A 359 12.93 -19.87 -9.54
N ALA A 360 13.87 -19.43 -10.38
CA ALA A 360 15.03 -20.25 -10.77
C ALA A 360 15.92 -20.61 -9.58
N ASP A 361 16.21 -19.64 -8.72
CA ASP A 361 17.10 -19.82 -7.56
C ASP A 361 16.47 -20.73 -6.50
N ILE A 362 15.19 -20.55 -6.20
CA ILE A 362 14.48 -21.31 -5.16
C ILE A 362 14.17 -22.74 -5.61
N THR A 363 13.78 -22.94 -6.89
CA THR A 363 13.46 -24.28 -7.41
C THR A 363 14.70 -25.05 -7.85
N GLY A 364 15.81 -24.36 -8.13
CA GLY A 364 17.01 -24.94 -8.76
C GLY A 364 16.86 -25.26 -10.26
N GLU A 365 15.70 -24.94 -10.84
CA GLU A 365 15.39 -25.23 -12.24
C GLU A 365 15.84 -24.10 -13.16
N LYS A 366 16.22 -24.45 -14.40
CA LYS A 366 16.72 -23.49 -15.40
C LYS A 366 16.24 -23.86 -16.81
N GLY A 367 16.28 -22.88 -17.71
CA GLY A 367 15.98 -23.12 -19.13
C GLY A 367 14.59 -23.73 -19.35
N ASP A 368 14.51 -24.80 -20.11
CA ASP A 368 13.25 -25.44 -20.48
C ASP A 368 12.53 -26.08 -19.28
N THR A 369 13.25 -26.58 -18.29
CA THR A 369 12.65 -27.17 -17.07
C THR A 369 11.89 -26.09 -16.28
N LEU A 370 12.55 -24.96 -16.03
CA LEU A 370 11.88 -23.82 -15.40
C LEU A 370 10.69 -23.32 -16.24
N LYS A 371 10.85 -23.24 -17.56
CA LYS A 371 9.77 -22.77 -18.45
C LYS A 371 8.55 -23.71 -18.47
N GLN A 372 8.74 -25.00 -18.23
CA GLN A 372 7.63 -25.94 -18.09
C GLN A 372 6.85 -25.70 -16.79
N ARG A 373 7.53 -25.31 -15.71
CA ARG A 373 6.96 -25.11 -14.39
C ARG A 373 6.52 -23.67 -14.14
N LEU A 374 7.26 -22.66 -14.62
CA LEU A 374 6.93 -21.24 -14.54
C LEU A 374 6.35 -20.77 -15.88
N ARG A 375 5.02 -20.70 -15.95
CA ARG A 375 4.31 -20.26 -17.16
C ARG A 375 4.10 -18.75 -17.12
N THR A 376 4.57 -18.08 -18.16
CA THR A 376 4.35 -16.64 -18.31
C THR A 376 3.21 -16.40 -19.28
N GLY A 377 2.20 -15.59 -18.88
CA GLY A 377 1.05 -15.35 -19.74
C GLY A 377 0.03 -14.38 -19.15
N THR A 378 -1.08 -14.22 -19.87
CA THR A 378 -2.21 -13.42 -19.43
C THR A 378 -2.97 -14.12 -18.30
N VAL A 379 -3.27 -13.38 -17.24
CA VAL A 379 -4.17 -13.81 -16.17
C VAL A 379 -5.50 -13.07 -16.31
N VAL A 380 -6.61 -13.79 -16.20
CA VAL A 380 -7.96 -13.22 -16.12
C VAL A 380 -8.31 -13.04 -14.66
N THR A 381 -8.69 -11.82 -14.27
CA THR A 381 -9.24 -11.57 -12.93
C THR A 381 -10.74 -11.43 -13.02
N GLN A 382 -11.46 -12.32 -12.35
CA GLN A 382 -12.92 -12.40 -12.32
C GLN A 382 -13.49 -11.83 -11.02
N ASP A 383 -14.67 -11.24 -11.09
CA ASP A 383 -15.47 -10.85 -9.93
C ASP A 383 -16.39 -11.99 -9.43
N ASP A 384 -16.64 -13.00 -10.25
CA ASP A 384 -17.51 -14.13 -9.96
C ASP A 384 -16.73 -15.42 -9.71
N ARG A 385 -16.78 -15.94 -8.47
CA ARG A 385 -16.14 -17.22 -8.10
C ARG A 385 -16.70 -18.43 -8.84
N ASN A 386 -17.92 -18.34 -9.34
CA ASN A 386 -18.60 -19.40 -10.07
C ASN A 386 -18.68 -19.10 -11.57
N TRP A 387 -17.65 -18.45 -12.12
CA TRP A 387 -17.56 -18.08 -13.53
C TRP A 387 -17.78 -19.28 -14.48
N GLU A 388 -17.45 -20.48 -14.06
CA GLU A 388 -17.68 -21.72 -14.82
C GLU A 388 -19.16 -21.94 -15.14
N LEU A 389 -20.07 -21.51 -14.25
CA LEU A 389 -21.51 -21.60 -14.49
C LEU A 389 -21.96 -20.68 -15.64
N ARG A 390 -21.13 -19.72 -16.01
CA ARG A 390 -21.34 -18.82 -17.15
C ARG A 390 -20.38 -19.11 -18.31
N TRP A 391 -19.79 -20.28 -18.37
CA TRP A 391 -18.77 -20.65 -19.36
C TRP A 391 -19.15 -20.32 -20.81
N THR A 392 -20.40 -20.56 -21.21
CA THR A 392 -20.89 -20.27 -22.57
C THR A 392 -20.72 -18.80 -22.94
N LYS A 393 -20.88 -17.89 -21.99
CA LYS A 393 -20.67 -16.43 -22.15
C LYS A 393 -19.18 -16.08 -22.12
N GLU A 394 -18.45 -16.63 -21.16
CA GLU A 394 -17.07 -16.25 -20.89
C GLU A 394 -16.04 -16.84 -21.86
N ARG A 395 -16.30 -18.03 -22.40
CA ARG A 395 -15.35 -18.79 -23.22
C ARG A 395 -14.73 -18.02 -24.37
N ARG A 396 -15.52 -17.17 -25.07
CA ARG A 396 -15.01 -16.39 -26.21
C ARG A 396 -13.96 -15.38 -25.77
N ARG A 397 -14.21 -14.66 -24.69
CA ARG A 397 -13.32 -13.62 -24.16
C ARG A 397 -12.03 -14.24 -23.61
N ILE A 398 -12.13 -15.30 -22.84
CA ILE A 398 -11.00 -16.08 -22.32
C ILE A 398 -10.16 -16.66 -23.46
N ASN A 399 -10.79 -17.24 -24.49
CA ASN A 399 -10.07 -17.77 -25.65
C ASN A 399 -9.37 -16.69 -26.47
N LEU A 400 -10.01 -15.54 -26.69
CA LEU A 400 -9.39 -14.41 -27.41
C LEU A 400 -8.22 -13.83 -26.65
N SER A 401 -8.27 -13.75 -25.34
CA SER A 401 -7.19 -13.22 -24.49
C SER A 401 -5.95 -14.14 -24.45
N ARG A 402 -6.09 -15.41 -24.85
CA ARG A 402 -5.05 -16.43 -24.68
C ARG A 402 -4.62 -16.63 -23.23
N ALA A 403 -5.46 -16.29 -22.29
CA ALA A 403 -5.18 -16.43 -20.86
C ALA A 403 -4.74 -17.85 -20.49
N ILE A 404 -3.84 -17.93 -19.54
CA ILE A 404 -3.28 -19.19 -19.03
C ILE A 404 -3.75 -19.50 -17.61
N ALA A 405 -4.31 -18.50 -16.92
CA ALA A 405 -4.85 -18.65 -15.58
C ALA A 405 -6.03 -17.72 -15.34
N VAL A 406 -6.84 -18.05 -14.35
CA VAL A 406 -7.91 -17.21 -13.80
C VAL A 406 -7.75 -17.10 -12.29
N ASP A 407 -7.89 -15.90 -11.78
CA ASP A 407 -7.92 -15.58 -10.36
C ASP A 407 -9.01 -14.54 -10.06
N MET A 408 -8.97 -13.95 -8.88
CA MET A 408 -9.97 -12.96 -8.46
C MET A 408 -9.36 -11.64 -7.95
N GLU A 409 -8.05 -11.46 -7.93
CA GLU A 409 -7.41 -10.32 -7.28
C GLU A 409 -6.31 -9.65 -8.11
N SER A 410 -5.55 -10.41 -8.87
CA SER A 410 -4.28 -9.93 -9.43
C SER A 410 -4.42 -8.77 -10.41
N GLY A 411 -5.45 -8.77 -11.25
CA GLY A 411 -5.74 -7.67 -12.16
C GLY A 411 -6.11 -6.39 -11.43
N THR A 412 -6.87 -6.49 -10.35
CA THR A 412 -7.23 -5.36 -9.50
C THR A 412 -6.00 -4.81 -8.77
N ILE A 413 -5.16 -5.68 -8.20
CA ILE A 413 -3.91 -5.29 -7.53
C ILE A 413 -2.97 -4.59 -8.50
N ALA A 414 -2.84 -5.10 -9.73
CA ALA A 414 -2.02 -4.50 -10.76
C ALA A 414 -2.56 -3.13 -11.20
N ALA A 415 -3.87 -3.02 -11.44
CA ALA A 415 -4.51 -1.76 -11.81
C ALA A 415 -4.40 -0.71 -10.70
N GLN A 416 -4.53 -1.10 -9.44
CA GLN A 416 -4.31 -0.22 -8.28
C GLN A 416 -2.85 0.22 -8.18
N GLY A 417 -1.88 -0.66 -8.41
CA GLY A 417 -0.48 -0.30 -8.45
C GLY A 417 -0.16 0.69 -9.58
N TYR A 418 -0.76 0.49 -10.74
CA TYR A 418 -0.68 1.41 -11.87
C TYR A 418 -1.31 2.77 -11.52
N ARG A 419 -2.53 2.77 -10.98
CA ARG A 419 -3.29 3.96 -10.59
C ARG A 419 -2.59 4.75 -9.48
N LEU A 420 -2.07 4.08 -8.43
CA LEU A 420 -1.52 4.68 -7.22
C LEU A 420 0.02 4.76 -7.22
N ARG A 421 0.66 4.46 -8.34
CA ARG A 421 2.12 4.54 -8.60
C ARG A 421 2.96 3.66 -7.66
N VAL A 422 2.40 2.54 -7.25
CA VAL A 422 3.12 1.53 -6.48
C VAL A 422 3.55 0.40 -7.41
N PRO A 423 4.83 0.06 -7.50
CA PRO A 423 5.29 -1.09 -8.26
C PRO A 423 4.59 -2.38 -7.85
N TYR A 424 4.21 -3.20 -8.82
CA TYR A 424 3.39 -4.38 -8.62
C TYR A 424 3.85 -5.57 -9.45
N GLY A 425 3.45 -6.76 -9.00
CA GLY A 425 3.63 -8.00 -9.74
C GLY A 425 2.76 -9.12 -9.21
N THR A 426 2.69 -10.21 -9.97
CA THR A 426 1.84 -11.35 -9.65
C THR A 426 2.54 -12.65 -9.97
N LEU A 427 2.65 -13.50 -8.97
CA LEU A 427 3.04 -14.89 -9.09
C LEU A 427 1.95 -15.75 -8.47
N LEU A 428 1.33 -16.61 -9.26
CA LEU A 428 0.26 -17.51 -8.80
C LEU A 428 0.72 -18.96 -8.88
N CYS A 429 0.10 -19.81 -8.06
CA CYS A 429 0.28 -21.26 -8.12
C CYS A 429 -1.02 -21.90 -8.59
N VAL A 430 -0.94 -22.78 -9.58
CA VAL A 430 -2.09 -23.54 -10.11
C VAL A 430 -2.61 -24.47 -9.04
N SER A 431 -3.84 -24.25 -8.58
CA SER A 431 -4.50 -25.03 -7.54
C SER A 431 -5.49 -26.04 -8.08
N ASP A 432 -6.00 -25.80 -9.28
CA ASP A 432 -7.01 -26.61 -9.97
C ASP A 432 -7.00 -26.28 -11.46
N LYS A 433 -7.62 -27.13 -12.27
CA LYS A 433 -7.76 -26.92 -13.72
C LYS A 433 -9.21 -27.16 -14.12
N PRO A 434 -10.09 -26.18 -13.91
CA PRO A 434 -11.54 -26.38 -14.04
C PRO A 434 -11.97 -26.78 -15.46
N LEU A 435 -11.27 -26.34 -16.51
CA LEU A 435 -11.58 -26.72 -17.90
C LEU A 435 -11.07 -28.10 -18.31
N HIS A 436 -10.29 -28.77 -17.46
CA HIS A 436 -9.63 -30.05 -17.77
C HIS A 436 -9.97 -31.16 -16.77
N GLY A 437 -11.09 -31.02 -16.03
CA GLY A 437 -11.60 -32.04 -15.10
C GLY A 437 -10.88 -32.13 -13.76
N GLU A 438 -9.89 -31.28 -13.52
CA GLU A 438 -9.16 -31.26 -12.24
C GLU A 438 -9.71 -30.14 -11.34
N ILE A 439 -10.93 -30.35 -10.82
CA ILE A 439 -11.60 -29.41 -9.91
C ILE A 439 -11.12 -29.62 -8.46
N LYS A 440 -11.31 -28.60 -7.62
CA LYS A 440 -10.98 -28.67 -6.18
C LYS A 440 -11.88 -29.68 -5.47
N LEU A 441 -11.35 -30.86 -5.17
CA LEU A 441 -12.03 -31.89 -4.37
C LEU A 441 -11.37 -31.98 -2.97
N PRO A 442 -12.19 -32.27 -1.91
CA PRO A 442 -11.65 -32.47 -0.57
C PRO A 442 -10.65 -33.64 -0.54
N GLY A 443 -9.51 -33.47 0.10
CA GLY A 443 -8.54 -34.54 0.42
C GLY A 443 -7.32 -34.65 -0.49
N ALA A 444 -7.45 -34.60 -1.82
CA ALA A 444 -6.29 -34.72 -2.73
C ALA A 444 -5.37 -33.49 -2.73
N ALA A 445 -5.91 -32.34 -2.34
CA ALA A 445 -5.23 -31.04 -2.39
C ALA A 445 -4.27 -30.79 -1.22
N ASN A 446 -4.47 -31.37 -0.04
CA ASN A 446 -3.82 -30.90 1.19
C ASN A 446 -2.30 -31.10 1.24
N ALA A 447 -1.81 -32.30 0.93
CA ALA A 447 -0.36 -32.60 0.99
C ALA A 447 0.44 -31.87 -0.10
N PHE A 448 -0.19 -31.60 -1.23
CA PHE A 448 0.39 -30.81 -2.31
C PHE A 448 0.50 -29.32 -1.90
N TYR A 449 -0.59 -28.75 -1.36
CA TYR A 449 -0.59 -27.35 -0.94
C TYR A 449 0.47 -27.03 0.11
N GLU A 450 0.72 -27.92 1.06
CA GLU A 450 1.71 -27.70 2.11
C GLU A 450 3.13 -27.52 1.54
N ARG A 451 3.49 -28.30 0.53
CA ARG A 451 4.81 -28.18 -0.11
C ARG A 451 4.89 -27.00 -1.07
N ALA A 452 3.89 -26.82 -1.91
CA ALA A 452 3.86 -25.76 -2.92
C ALA A 452 3.80 -24.36 -2.28
N VAL A 453 3.00 -24.16 -1.22
CA VAL A 453 2.86 -22.85 -0.54
C VAL A 453 4.17 -22.38 0.04
N GLY A 454 4.95 -23.25 0.70
CA GLY A 454 6.22 -22.89 1.29
C GLY A 454 7.27 -22.47 0.25
N GLU A 455 7.36 -23.18 -0.88
CA GLU A 455 8.26 -22.82 -1.98
C GLU A 455 7.80 -21.54 -2.68
N HIS A 456 6.52 -21.42 -2.97
CA HIS A 456 5.93 -20.26 -3.61
C HIS A 456 6.13 -18.98 -2.79
N LEU A 457 5.92 -19.03 -1.47
CA LEU A 457 6.17 -17.91 -0.58
C LEU A 457 7.66 -17.52 -0.58
N ARG A 458 8.58 -18.48 -0.55
CA ARG A 458 10.02 -18.22 -0.62
C ARG A 458 10.41 -17.53 -1.94
N ILE A 459 9.80 -17.92 -3.05
CA ILE A 459 10.01 -17.22 -4.34
C ILE A 459 9.56 -15.75 -4.23
N GLY A 460 8.39 -15.48 -3.64
CA GLY A 460 7.90 -14.11 -3.42
C GLY A 460 8.85 -13.29 -2.54
N LEU A 461 9.32 -13.86 -1.43
CA LEU A 461 10.27 -13.20 -0.52
C LEU A 461 11.62 -12.93 -1.18
N ASP A 462 12.17 -13.89 -1.94
CA ASP A 462 13.43 -13.74 -2.65
C ASP A 462 13.32 -12.71 -3.79
N ALA A 463 12.18 -12.66 -4.48
CA ALA A 463 11.91 -11.62 -5.48
C ALA A 463 11.93 -10.21 -4.86
N LEU A 464 11.32 -10.01 -3.68
CA LEU A 464 11.40 -8.74 -2.97
C LEU A 464 12.84 -8.37 -2.59
N LYS A 465 13.65 -9.36 -2.16
CA LYS A 465 15.08 -9.16 -1.88
C LYS A 465 15.84 -8.68 -3.12
N LYS A 466 15.61 -9.30 -4.29
CA LYS A 466 16.23 -8.90 -5.56
C LYS A 466 15.78 -7.51 -6.02
N LEU A 467 14.50 -7.18 -5.82
CA LEU A 467 13.96 -5.85 -6.13
C LEU A 467 14.58 -4.74 -5.28
N LYS A 468 14.90 -5.04 -4.00
CA LYS A 468 15.65 -4.13 -3.15
C LYS A 468 16.99 -3.74 -3.77
N GLU A 469 17.70 -4.68 -4.35
CA GLU A 469 19.00 -4.44 -5.02
C GLU A 469 18.84 -3.53 -6.26
N THR A 470 17.65 -3.50 -6.87
CA THR A 470 17.32 -2.61 -7.98
C THR A 470 17.19 -1.14 -7.54
N GLY A 471 16.94 -0.89 -6.27
CA GLY A 471 16.82 0.44 -5.67
C GLY A 471 15.69 1.28 -6.30
N SER A 472 15.92 2.57 -6.48
CA SER A 472 14.91 3.50 -7.02
C SER A 472 14.50 3.23 -8.48
N ALA A 473 15.23 2.40 -9.21
CA ALA A 473 14.89 2.04 -10.59
C ALA A 473 13.59 1.22 -10.70
N ILE A 474 13.14 0.58 -9.62
CA ILE A 474 11.84 -0.10 -9.56
C ILE A 474 10.66 0.88 -9.77
N HIS A 475 10.82 2.15 -9.38
CA HIS A 475 9.82 3.18 -9.60
C HIS A 475 9.86 3.64 -11.05
N SER A 476 9.27 2.82 -11.91
CA SER A 476 9.27 3.02 -13.35
C SER A 476 8.50 4.27 -13.77
N ARG A 477 8.97 4.94 -14.82
CA ARG A 477 8.23 6.04 -15.46
C ARG A 477 6.91 5.59 -16.06
N LYS A 478 6.73 4.31 -16.35
CA LYS A 478 5.46 3.75 -16.83
C LYS A 478 4.29 3.95 -15.87
N LEU A 479 4.58 4.11 -14.57
CA LEU A 479 3.57 4.37 -13.55
C LEU A 479 3.15 5.84 -13.49
N ARG A 480 3.78 6.71 -14.27
CA ARG A 480 3.59 8.17 -14.18
C ARG A 480 2.86 8.70 -15.40
N SER A 481 1.90 9.61 -15.18
CA SER A 481 1.28 10.42 -16.22
C SER A 481 2.11 11.68 -16.55
N PHE A 482 1.61 12.53 -17.44
CA PHE A 482 2.34 13.72 -17.89
C PHE A 482 2.28 14.86 -16.87
N ASP A 483 1.13 15.07 -16.22
CA ASP A 483 0.86 16.18 -15.30
C ASP A 483 0.80 15.73 -13.83
N GLU A 484 1.76 14.91 -13.43
CA GLU A 484 1.78 14.34 -12.11
C GLU A 484 2.43 15.21 -11.05
N PRO A 485 1.97 15.06 -9.77
CA PRO A 485 2.69 15.60 -8.61
C PRO A 485 4.14 15.14 -8.57
N PRO A 486 5.08 16.00 -8.11
CA PRO A 486 6.50 15.65 -8.02
C PRO A 486 6.80 14.45 -7.12
N PHE A 487 6.07 14.29 -6.03
CA PHE A 487 6.30 13.22 -5.08
C PHE A 487 5.77 11.87 -5.61
N ARG A 488 6.42 10.78 -5.19
CA ARG A 488 5.95 9.43 -5.50
C ARG A 488 4.82 9.00 -4.59
#